data_f915b254d26e92bc363de423f3b953b7
#
_entry.id   f915b254d26e92bc363de423f3b953b7
#
_cell.length_a   1.000
_cell.length_b   1.000
_cell.length_c   1.000
_cell.angle_alpha   90.00
_cell.angle_beta   90.00
_cell.angle_gamma   90.00
#
_symmetry.space_group_name_H-M   'P 1'
#
loop_
_entity.id
_entity.type
_entity.pdbx_description
1 polymer ?
#
loop_
_entity_poly.entity_id
_entity_poly.type
_entity_poly.pdbx_seq_one_letter_code
_entity_poly.pdbx_strand_id
1 'polypeptide(L)'
;KKMNAKDLVPQEELSLEKISFISDKRNMIPDILASNTEKKTANFFLRETFEDFKEAAQKIKTFPIDYLGVQMAVEKAGNIDKYRIKQMGETKGFSINWEDASSGMQTVTPLSVIVEYFATQYDVTGALNRSVLKYLSGSDDLKKFRPNQNIGEIQNRCVNIHVEEPELSLYP
;
A
#
# COMPACT_ATOMS: atom_id res chain seq x y z
N LYS A 1 -22.74 -16.83 27.33
CA LYS A 1 -22.62 -18.20 26.78
C LYS A 1 -21.14 -18.57 26.88
N LYS A 2 -20.78 -19.61 27.67
CA LYS A 2 -19.40 -20.11 27.69
C LYS A 2 -19.13 -20.77 26.33
N MET A 3 -18.12 -20.32 25.59
CA MET A 3 -17.65 -21.02 24.41
C MET A 3 -17.15 -22.41 24.80
N ASN A 4 -17.64 -23.42 24.12
CA ASN A 4 -17.16 -24.80 24.30
C ASN A 4 -15.76 -24.91 23.57
N ALA A 5 -14.90 -25.75 24.13
CA ALA A 5 -13.57 -26.02 23.52
C ALA A 5 -13.65 -26.54 22.08
N LYS A 6 -14.81 -27.02 21.64
CA LYS A 6 -15.10 -27.46 20.28
C LYS A 6 -15.35 -26.32 19.29
N ASP A 7 -15.53 -25.08 19.78
CA ASP A 7 -15.77 -23.88 18.94
C ASP A 7 -14.45 -23.12 18.64
N LEU A 8 -13.30 -23.65 19.06
CA LEU A 8 -11.99 -23.08 18.78
C LEU A 8 -11.48 -23.63 17.44
N VAL A 9 -11.19 -22.73 16.53
CA VAL A 9 -10.47 -23.07 15.28
C VAL A 9 -9.06 -23.52 15.67
N PRO A 10 -8.57 -24.67 15.18
CA PRO A 10 -7.20 -25.08 15.42
C PRO A 10 -6.23 -23.99 14.92
N GLN A 11 -5.17 -23.74 15.70
CA GLN A 11 -4.21 -22.67 15.39
C GLN A 11 -3.51 -22.88 14.03
N GLU A 12 -3.37 -24.14 13.63
CA GLU A 12 -2.80 -24.57 12.36
C GLU A 12 -3.66 -24.20 11.14
N GLU A 13 -4.96 -23.94 11.36
CA GLU A 13 -5.91 -23.53 10.32
C GLU A 13 -6.08 -22.01 10.23
N LEU A 14 -5.42 -21.25 11.11
CA LEU A 14 -5.46 -19.79 11.05
C LEU A 14 -4.49 -19.28 9.98
N SER A 15 -5.03 -18.67 8.93
CA SER A 15 -4.28 -17.93 7.95
C SER A 15 -4.58 -16.44 8.06
N LEU A 16 -3.56 -15.61 7.88
CA LEU A 16 -3.71 -14.17 7.75
C LEU A 16 -3.44 -13.78 6.30
N GLU A 17 -4.48 -13.22 5.68
CA GLU A 17 -4.41 -12.76 4.30
C GLU A 17 -4.67 -11.27 4.23
N LYS A 18 -3.80 -10.55 3.54
CA LYS A 18 -4.06 -9.19 3.05
C LYS A 18 -4.50 -9.32 1.61
N ILE A 19 -5.64 -8.74 1.28
CA ILE A 19 -6.08 -8.58 -0.11
C ILE A 19 -5.82 -7.12 -0.49
N SER A 20 -5.09 -6.91 -1.57
CA SER A 20 -4.86 -5.60 -2.17
C SER A 20 -5.44 -5.57 -3.57
N PHE A 21 -6.18 -4.51 -3.89
CA PHE A 21 -6.71 -4.27 -5.22
C PHE A 21 -5.99 -3.07 -5.83
N ILE A 22 -5.41 -3.28 -7.03
CA ILE A 22 -4.78 -2.22 -7.80
C ILE A 22 -5.69 -1.89 -8.97
N SER A 23 -6.36 -0.74 -8.87
CA SER A 23 -7.36 -0.29 -9.83
C SER A 23 -6.75 0.04 -11.21
N ASP A 24 -7.56 -0.13 -12.25
CA ASP A 24 -7.31 0.40 -13.60
C ASP A 24 -7.06 1.92 -13.60
N LYS A 25 -7.71 2.65 -12.69
CA LYS A 25 -7.60 4.12 -12.53
C LYS A 25 -6.39 4.58 -11.71
N ARG A 26 -5.40 3.70 -11.49
CA ARG A 26 -4.19 4.02 -10.72
C ARG A 26 -3.38 5.19 -11.28
N ASN A 27 -3.51 5.50 -12.57
CA ASN A 27 -2.91 6.68 -13.21
C ASN A 27 -3.44 8.02 -12.69
N MET A 28 -4.56 8.03 -11.97
CA MET A 28 -5.11 9.25 -11.33
C MET A 28 -4.46 9.56 -9.97
N ILE A 29 -3.69 8.64 -9.42
CA ILE A 29 -3.06 8.82 -8.09
C ILE A 29 -2.17 10.06 -8.03
N PRO A 30 -1.29 10.36 -9.02
CA PRO A 30 -0.48 11.57 -9.01
C PRO A 30 -1.31 12.85 -8.91
N ASP A 31 -2.40 12.95 -9.68
CA ASP A 31 -3.29 14.12 -9.68
C ASP A 31 -4.02 14.29 -8.35
N ILE A 32 -4.47 13.18 -7.74
CA ILE A 32 -5.11 13.19 -6.42
C ILE A 32 -4.12 13.68 -5.36
N LEU A 33 -2.85 13.27 -5.43
CA LEU A 33 -1.81 13.70 -4.51
C LEU A 33 -1.46 15.19 -4.68
N ALA A 34 -1.35 15.64 -5.94
CA ALA A 34 -0.99 17.02 -6.27
C ALA A 34 -2.10 18.02 -5.91
N SER A 35 -3.35 17.66 -6.21
CA SER A 35 -4.51 18.54 -5.98
C SER A 35 -4.97 18.63 -4.53
N ASN A 36 -4.44 17.78 -3.66
CA ASN A 36 -4.93 17.63 -2.29
C ASN A 36 -6.46 17.40 -2.23
N THR A 37 -7.03 16.90 -3.35
CA THR A 37 -8.45 16.69 -3.51
C THR A 37 -8.91 15.57 -2.60
N GLU A 38 -9.94 15.84 -1.83
CA GLU A 38 -10.47 14.88 -0.90
C GLU A 38 -10.93 13.60 -1.64
N LYS A 39 -10.61 12.45 -1.06
CA LYS A 39 -10.92 11.08 -1.48
C LYS A 39 -12.41 10.78 -1.71
N LYS A 40 -13.30 11.76 -1.49
CA LYS A 40 -14.76 11.59 -1.50
C LYS A 40 -15.34 11.20 -2.86
N THR A 41 -14.62 11.50 -3.94
CA THR A 41 -15.07 11.19 -5.31
C THR A 41 -14.49 9.92 -5.90
N ALA A 42 -13.48 9.32 -5.26
CA ALA A 42 -12.87 8.10 -5.73
C ALA A 42 -13.78 6.88 -5.42
N ASN A 43 -13.91 5.97 -6.38
CA ASN A 43 -14.56 4.68 -6.12
C ASN A 43 -13.76 3.88 -5.07
N PHE A 44 -14.38 2.81 -4.55
CA PHE A 44 -13.76 2.00 -3.49
C PHE A 44 -12.37 1.49 -3.88
N PHE A 45 -12.23 0.89 -5.06
CA PHE A 45 -10.95 0.28 -5.50
C PHE A 45 -9.84 1.30 -5.70
N LEU A 46 -10.14 2.46 -6.30
CA LEU A 46 -9.14 3.53 -6.43
C LEU A 46 -8.69 4.07 -5.06
N ARG A 47 -9.62 4.17 -4.11
CA ARG A 47 -9.29 4.59 -2.75
C ARG A 47 -8.38 3.59 -2.04
N GLU A 48 -8.67 2.29 -2.14
CA GLU A 48 -7.81 1.24 -1.58
C GLU A 48 -6.42 1.27 -2.23
N THR A 49 -6.35 1.37 -3.57
CA THR A 49 -5.07 1.52 -4.30
C THR A 49 -4.28 2.74 -3.83
N PHE A 50 -4.97 3.86 -3.63
CA PHE A 50 -4.36 5.11 -3.14
C PHE A 50 -3.78 4.95 -1.72
N GLU A 51 -4.52 4.32 -0.81
CA GLU A 51 -4.03 4.09 0.56
C GLU A 51 -2.86 3.10 0.58
N ASP A 52 -2.96 1.99 -0.15
CA ASP A 52 -1.87 1.02 -0.27
C ASP A 52 -0.61 1.68 -0.88
N PHE A 53 -0.78 2.51 -1.93
CA PHE A 53 0.33 3.28 -2.51
C PHE A 53 0.95 4.25 -1.50
N LYS A 54 0.13 4.99 -0.77
CA LYS A 54 0.60 5.98 0.19
C LYS A 54 1.40 5.32 1.32
N GLU A 55 0.91 4.20 1.84
CA GLU A 55 1.63 3.40 2.85
C GLU A 55 2.96 2.89 2.29
N ALA A 56 2.95 2.31 1.09
CA ALA A 56 4.13 1.80 0.41
C ALA A 56 5.19 2.89 0.17
N ALA A 57 4.78 4.03 -0.40
CA ALA A 57 5.67 5.14 -0.72
C ALA A 57 6.30 5.78 0.53
N GLN A 58 5.59 5.84 1.66
CA GLN A 58 6.14 6.30 2.93
C GLN A 58 7.25 5.38 3.48
N LYS A 59 7.19 4.09 3.19
CA LYS A 59 8.19 3.10 3.62
C LYS A 59 9.38 3.07 2.67
N ILE A 60 9.12 2.98 1.36
CA ILE A 60 10.16 2.81 0.35
C ILE A 60 10.91 4.12 0.07
N LYS A 61 10.23 5.28 0.06
CA LYS A 61 10.75 6.64 -0.21
C LYS A 61 11.44 6.84 -1.55
N THR A 62 12.26 5.91 -1.99
CA THR A 62 12.91 5.93 -3.31
C THR A 62 12.80 4.54 -3.91
N PHE A 63 12.24 4.46 -5.11
CA PHE A 63 12.01 3.21 -5.81
C PHE A 63 12.52 3.28 -7.25
N PRO A 64 13.50 2.45 -7.63
CA PRO A 64 14.00 2.37 -8.99
C PRO A 64 13.00 1.63 -9.89
N ILE A 65 12.81 2.16 -11.10
CA ILE A 65 12.03 1.53 -12.16
C ILE A 65 13.02 1.29 -13.31
N ASP A 66 13.84 0.25 -13.15
CA ASP A 66 15.04 0.00 -13.95
C ASP A 66 14.76 -0.07 -15.45
N TYR A 67 13.66 -0.71 -15.86
CA TYR A 67 13.29 -0.85 -17.28
C TYR A 67 12.87 0.46 -17.93
N LEU A 68 12.59 1.52 -17.14
CA LEU A 68 12.35 2.88 -17.64
C LEU A 68 13.57 3.80 -17.44
N GLY A 69 14.62 3.35 -16.78
CA GLY A 69 15.79 4.17 -16.44
C GLY A 69 15.49 5.34 -15.50
N VAL A 70 14.43 5.23 -14.70
CA VAL A 70 13.97 6.26 -13.77
C VAL A 70 13.76 5.71 -12.38
N GLN A 71 13.66 6.61 -11.41
CA GLN A 71 13.27 6.29 -10.06
C GLN A 71 12.17 7.22 -9.55
N MET A 72 11.22 6.69 -8.81
CA MET A 72 10.31 7.49 -8.00
C MET A 72 11.04 7.92 -6.72
N ALA A 73 10.87 9.17 -6.31
CA ALA A 73 11.39 9.68 -5.04
C ALA A 73 10.31 10.47 -4.30
N VAL A 74 10.21 10.23 -3.00
CA VAL A 74 9.35 11.02 -2.10
C VAL A 74 10.23 12.03 -1.37
N GLU A 75 10.00 13.30 -1.63
CA GLU A 75 10.73 14.42 -1.03
C GLU A 75 9.83 15.20 -0.08
N LYS A 76 10.36 15.63 1.05
CA LYS A 76 9.63 16.49 1.97
C LYS A 76 9.82 17.96 1.61
N ALA A 77 8.71 18.66 1.37
CA ALA A 77 8.68 20.12 1.27
C ALA A 77 7.86 20.67 2.44
N GLY A 78 8.54 20.94 3.56
CA GLY A 78 7.87 21.25 4.83
C GLY A 78 7.12 20.03 5.35
N ASN A 79 5.80 20.18 5.54
CA ASN A 79 4.92 19.09 6.01
C ASN A 79 4.24 18.30 4.88
N ILE A 80 4.56 18.61 3.62
CA ILE A 80 3.93 17.98 2.44
C ILE A 80 4.94 17.05 1.78
N ASP A 81 4.51 15.83 1.46
CA ASP A 81 5.28 14.89 0.66
C ASP A 81 5.08 15.23 -0.83
N LYS A 82 6.20 15.44 -1.55
CA LYS A 82 6.23 15.64 -3.00
C LYS A 82 6.77 14.38 -3.68
N TYR A 83 6.07 13.95 -4.70
CA TYR A 83 6.42 12.77 -5.47
C TYR A 83 7.07 13.19 -6.78
N ARG A 84 8.27 12.69 -7.04
CA ARG A 84 9.05 13.05 -8.22
C ARG A 84 9.53 11.83 -8.97
N ILE A 85 9.58 11.97 -10.30
CA ILE A 85 10.26 11.02 -11.19
C ILE A 85 11.61 11.62 -11.57
N LYS A 86 12.68 10.87 -11.32
CA LYS A 86 14.05 11.28 -11.58
C LYS A 86 14.74 10.29 -12.50
N GLN A 87 15.61 10.77 -13.37
CA GLN A 87 16.48 9.90 -14.16
C GLN A 87 17.48 9.18 -13.25
N MET A 88 17.71 7.90 -13.52
CA MET A 88 18.71 7.12 -12.80
C MET A 88 20.14 7.35 -13.37
N GLY A 89 21.12 7.27 -12.48
CA GLY A 89 22.54 7.20 -12.86
C GLY A 89 23.20 8.53 -13.22
N GLU A 90 22.47 9.63 -13.36
CA GLU A 90 23.03 10.94 -13.72
C GLU A 90 22.83 11.99 -12.64
N THR A 91 23.92 12.67 -12.24
CA THR A 91 23.87 13.78 -11.27
C THR A 91 23.15 15.03 -11.80
N LYS A 92 23.02 15.17 -13.12
CA LYS A 92 22.32 16.25 -13.81
C LYS A 92 21.13 15.78 -14.65
N GLY A 93 20.59 14.60 -14.35
CA GLY A 93 19.43 14.04 -15.02
C GLY A 93 18.15 14.85 -14.75
N PHE A 94 17.11 14.58 -15.52
CA PHE A 94 15.83 15.24 -15.33
C PHE A 94 15.19 14.86 -13.99
N SER A 95 14.43 15.80 -13.44
CA SER A 95 13.56 15.60 -12.28
C SER A 95 12.26 16.35 -12.51
N ILE A 96 11.16 15.63 -12.63
CA ILE A 96 9.82 16.18 -12.86
C ILE A 96 8.89 15.83 -11.71
N ASN A 97 7.82 16.58 -11.52
CA ASN A 97 6.76 16.11 -10.62
C ASN A 97 6.07 14.90 -11.25
N TRP A 98 5.57 14.02 -10.41
CA TRP A 98 4.99 12.78 -10.91
C TRP A 98 3.70 13.00 -11.73
N GLU A 99 2.89 14.00 -11.39
CA GLU A 99 1.73 14.41 -12.15
C GLU A 99 2.05 14.91 -13.58
N ASP A 100 3.27 15.36 -13.81
CA ASP A 100 3.75 15.82 -15.13
C ASP A 100 4.40 14.69 -15.95
N ALA A 101 4.49 13.47 -15.38
CA ALA A 101 5.09 12.34 -16.06
C ALA A 101 4.16 11.75 -17.13
N SER A 102 4.73 10.91 -18.03
CA SER A 102 3.92 10.21 -19.03
C SER A 102 2.88 9.29 -18.39
N SER A 103 1.78 9.04 -19.11
CA SER A 103 0.70 8.14 -18.64
C SER A 103 1.22 6.76 -18.25
N GLY A 104 2.19 6.23 -18.99
CA GLY A 104 2.85 4.96 -18.66
C GLY A 104 3.56 5.03 -17.30
N MET A 105 4.33 6.09 -17.03
CA MET A 105 4.97 6.29 -15.73
C MET A 105 3.95 6.48 -14.60
N GLN A 106 2.88 7.21 -14.86
CA GLN A 106 1.79 7.40 -13.88
C GLN A 106 1.09 6.09 -13.54
N THR A 107 0.97 5.18 -14.51
CA THR A 107 0.32 3.86 -14.34
C THR A 107 1.24 2.83 -13.68
N VAL A 108 2.50 2.75 -14.13
CA VAL A 108 3.45 1.72 -13.68
C VAL A 108 3.97 2.00 -12.28
N THR A 109 4.22 3.25 -11.94
CA THR A 109 4.81 3.61 -10.64
C THR A 109 4.00 3.09 -9.46
N PRO A 110 2.68 3.35 -9.33
CA PRO A 110 1.93 2.84 -8.19
C PRO A 110 1.85 1.32 -8.18
N LEU A 111 1.71 0.68 -9.33
CA LEU A 111 1.72 -0.78 -9.43
C LEU A 111 3.02 -1.35 -8.87
N SER A 112 4.17 -0.87 -9.36
CA SER A 112 5.48 -1.39 -8.97
C SER A 112 5.79 -1.14 -7.50
N VAL A 113 5.49 0.07 -6.99
CA VAL A 113 5.75 0.44 -5.59
C VAL A 113 4.89 -0.37 -4.62
N ILE A 114 3.60 -0.59 -4.93
CA ILE A 114 2.70 -1.39 -4.11
C ILE A 114 3.16 -2.85 -4.08
N VAL A 115 3.46 -3.43 -5.25
CA VAL A 115 3.91 -4.83 -5.35
C VAL A 115 5.21 -5.03 -4.57
N GLU A 116 6.19 -4.16 -4.75
CA GLU A 116 7.48 -4.24 -4.01
C GLU A 116 7.27 -4.16 -2.51
N TYR A 117 6.44 -3.21 -2.05
CA TYR A 117 6.16 -3.05 -0.64
C TYR A 117 5.53 -4.30 -0.03
N PHE A 118 4.52 -4.86 -0.67
CA PHE A 118 3.85 -6.06 -0.17
C PHE A 118 4.72 -7.31 -0.26
N ALA A 119 5.61 -7.39 -1.25
CA ALA A 119 6.52 -8.52 -1.40
C ALA A 119 7.66 -8.51 -0.38
N THR A 120 8.15 -7.32 0.03
CA THR A 120 9.42 -7.22 0.76
C THR A 120 9.33 -6.63 2.16
N GLN A 121 8.36 -5.75 2.43
CA GLN A 121 8.35 -4.93 3.65
C GLN A 121 7.05 -5.01 4.45
N TYR A 122 6.00 -5.60 3.90
CA TYR A 122 4.70 -5.59 4.56
C TYR A 122 4.64 -6.55 5.74
N ASP A 123 4.35 -6.03 6.91
CA ASP A 123 4.14 -6.81 8.13
C ASP A 123 2.65 -7.08 8.35
N VAL A 124 2.18 -8.25 7.88
CA VAL A 124 0.79 -8.70 8.01
C VAL A 124 0.36 -8.77 9.47
N THR A 125 1.24 -9.23 10.36
CA THR A 125 0.95 -9.36 11.80
C THR A 125 0.80 -8.00 12.46
N GLY A 126 1.71 -7.09 12.18
CA GLY A 126 1.65 -5.72 12.70
C GLY A 126 0.44 -4.95 12.17
N ALA A 127 0.05 -5.18 10.91
CA ALA A 127 -1.16 -4.58 10.34
C ALA A 127 -2.43 -5.07 11.03
N LEU A 128 -2.54 -6.39 11.29
CA LEU A 128 -3.65 -6.96 12.05
C LEU A 128 -3.72 -6.37 13.46
N ASN A 129 -2.59 -6.34 14.18
CA ASN A 129 -2.53 -5.80 15.52
C ASN A 129 -2.98 -4.33 15.57
N ARG A 130 -2.55 -3.50 14.59
CA ARG A 130 -3.01 -2.11 14.47
C ARG A 130 -4.51 -2.00 14.22
N SER A 131 -5.07 -2.87 13.38
CA SER A 131 -6.50 -2.90 13.08
C SER A 131 -7.33 -3.30 14.28
N VAL A 132 -6.89 -4.32 15.02
CA VAL A 132 -7.54 -4.76 16.28
C VAL A 132 -7.48 -3.65 17.33
N LEU A 133 -6.32 -3.02 17.53
CA LEU A 133 -6.16 -1.90 18.47
C LEU A 133 -7.04 -0.71 18.08
N LYS A 134 -7.14 -0.38 16.79
CA LYS A 134 -8.02 0.69 16.29
C LYS A 134 -9.50 0.39 16.56
N TYR A 135 -9.92 -0.85 16.33
CA TYR A 135 -11.28 -1.28 16.64
C TYR A 135 -11.58 -1.18 18.13
N LEU A 136 -10.68 -1.67 18.98
CA LEU A 136 -10.83 -1.67 20.43
C LEU A 136 -10.74 -0.28 21.04
N SER A 137 -9.96 0.65 20.43
CA SER A 137 -9.88 2.04 20.91
C SER A 137 -11.18 2.82 20.75
N GLY A 138 -12.08 2.36 19.89
CA GLY A 138 -13.43 2.89 19.74
C GLY A 138 -14.49 2.25 20.64
N SER A 139 -14.11 1.27 21.47
CA SER A 139 -15.01 0.53 22.35
C SER A 139 -14.49 0.52 23.79
N ASP A 140 -15.42 0.42 24.76
CA ASP A 140 -15.08 0.26 26.20
C ASP A 140 -14.38 -1.09 26.51
N ASP A 141 -14.16 -1.93 25.52
CA ASP A 141 -13.58 -3.28 25.67
C ASP A 141 -12.05 -3.29 25.76
N LEU A 142 -11.38 -2.15 25.58
CA LEU A 142 -9.91 -2.02 25.71
C LEU A 142 -9.38 -2.57 27.04
N LYS A 143 -10.14 -2.40 28.13
CA LYS A 143 -9.76 -2.90 29.47
C LYS A 143 -9.77 -4.42 29.57
N LYS A 144 -10.45 -5.11 28.65
CA LYS A 144 -10.58 -6.57 28.62
C LYS A 144 -9.64 -7.23 27.61
N PHE A 145 -9.05 -6.43 26.72
CA PHE A 145 -8.17 -6.94 25.68
C PHE A 145 -6.81 -7.29 26.29
N ARG A 146 -6.47 -8.56 26.24
CA ARG A 146 -5.10 -9.03 26.44
C ARG A 146 -4.57 -9.41 25.06
N PRO A 147 -3.47 -8.76 24.60
CA PRO A 147 -2.80 -9.19 23.38
C PRO A 147 -2.47 -10.67 23.51
N ASN A 148 -3.01 -11.48 22.61
CA ASN A 148 -2.64 -12.88 22.59
C ASN A 148 -1.21 -12.96 22.05
N GLN A 149 -0.26 -13.33 22.90
CA GLN A 149 1.16 -13.46 22.52
C GLN A 149 1.35 -14.48 21.39
N ASN A 150 0.38 -15.37 21.19
CA ASN A 150 0.43 -16.42 20.17
C ASN A 150 0.00 -15.96 18.76
N ILE A 151 -0.45 -14.72 18.55
CA ILE A 151 -0.71 -14.20 17.19
C ILE A 151 0.59 -14.18 16.35
N GLY A 152 1.77 -14.21 17.00
CA GLY A 152 3.06 -14.30 16.34
C GLY A 152 3.37 -15.63 15.65
N GLU A 153 2.64 -16.70 15.95
CA GLU A 153 2.87 -18.06 15.45
C GLU A 153 1.98 -18.45 14.25
N ILE A 154 1.21 -17.51 13.69
CA ILE A 154 0.40 -17.79 12.50
C ILE A 154 1.33 -18.14 11.35
N GLN A 155 1.30 -19.40 10.92
CA GLN A 155 2.27 -19.97 9.98
C GLN A 155 2.03 -19.50 8.54
N ASN A 156 0.80 -19.20 8.16
CA ASN A 156 0.47 -18.79 6.80
C ASN A 156 0.18 -17.29 6.73
N ARG A 157 1.13 -16.55 6.17
CA ARG A 157 1.02 -15.12 5.88
C ARG A 157 1.02 -14.95 4.37
N CYS A 158 -0.08 -14.48 3.83
CA CYS A 158 -0.23 -14.30 2.39
C CYS A 158 -0.70 -12.89 2.08
N VAL A 159 -0.17 -12.33 0.99
CA VAL A 159 -0.69 -11.12 0.38
C VAL A 159 -1.18 -11.48 -1.02
N ASN A 160 -2.48 -11.34 -1.26
CA ASN A 160 -3.09 -11.54 -2.55
C ASN A 160 -3.26 -10.18 -3.23
N ILE A 161 -2.58 -9.97 -4.36
CA ILE A 161 -2.64 -8.73 -5.11
C ILE A 161 -3.46 -8.98 -6.38
N HIS A 162 -4.58 -8.28 -6.49
CA HIS A 162 -5.44 -8.28 -7.68
C HIS A 162 -5.19 -7.00 -8.46
N VAL A 163 -4.74 -7.13 -9.71
CA VAL A 163 -4.44 -6.01 -10.59
C VAL A 163 -5.47 -5.96 -11.70
N GLU A 164 -6.19 -4.82 -11.81
CA GLU A 164 -7.06 -4.54 -12.94
C GLU A 164 -6.23 -3.98 -14.09
N GLU A 165 -6.39 -4.51 -15.29
CA GLU A 165 -5.75 -4.08 -16.54
C GLU A 165 -4.25 -3.77 -16.34
N PRO A 166 -3.42 -4.80 -16.04
CA PRO A 166 -2.00 -4.57 -15.75
C PRO A 166 -1.23 -3.93 -16.92
N GLU A 167 -1.72 -4.12 -18.14
CA GLU A 167 -1.15 -3.58 -19.38
C GLU A 167 -1.59 -2.15 -19.71
N LEU A 168 -2.50 -1.56 -18.93
CA LEU A 168 -3.04 -0.23 -19.20
C LEU A 168 -1.92 0.80 -19.36
N SER A 169 -1.97 1.56 -20.45
CA SER A 169 -0.99 2.62 -20.80
C SER A 169 0.46 2.15 -20.96
N LEU A 170 0.72 0.83 -21.10
CA LEU A 170 2.05 0.27 -21.34
C LEU A 170 2.35 0.10 -22.83
N TYR A 171 1.32 0.17 -23.67
CA TYR A 171 1.46 0.11 -25.12
C TYR A 171 1.46 1.51 -25.74
N PRO A 172 2.29 1.74 -26.76
CA PRO A 172 2.32 3.01 -27.49
C PRO A 172 1.03 3.25 -28.28
#